data_b2ca9efa0ac1ced0c8ce70bb52ee6d23
#
_entry.id   b2ca9efa0ac1ced0c8ce70bb52ee6d23
#
_cell.length_a   1.000
_cell.length_b   1.000
_cell.length_c   1.000
_cell.angle_alpha   90.00
_cell.angle_beta   90.00
_cell.angle_gamma   90.00
#
_symmetry.space_group_name_H-M   'P 1'
#
loop_
_entity.id
_entity.type
_entity.pdbx_description
1 polymer ?
#
loop_
_entity_poly.entity_id
_entity_poly.type
_entity_poly.pdbx_seq_one_letter_code
_entity_poly.pdbx_strand_id
1 'polypeptide(L)'
;MKVFEITIKPVSGFGTPLKGDTIFGHFCWQIAYDKTLLGQSIENMLCEYSTRPFAIFSSAYPKFCVGTKYHYIFKTPNLPLEDMYQMPDKKREKIKKIKEYKANKWMIIQANERFSSFKKLKFVNDKELLEKAKSVLSNEAKKQIRKSGSKDFIASFFLSHNTINRLTGTTGGGDFTPFQVEQKDYFPESELALFVGIDDNYVTIEQLRLGLERIGEMGFGKDASTGHGRFELGEDAEVDLSTMGCDTPNACYTLAPSVPEKDAFVKAFFSPFTRYGKHGDALAKSRNPFKNPVIMADEGAILKPKKMDIFRKAYIGTAVSNLSKTEPKTVSQGYSLYIPVKVET
;
A
#
# COMPACT_ATOMS: atom_id res chain seq x y z
N MET A 1 18.51 8.84 -1.91
CA MET A 1 17.06 8.77 -2.20
C MET A 1 16.36 9.61 -1.16
N LYS A 2 15.61 10.62 -1.56
CA LYS A 2 14.74 11.42 -0.70
C LYS A 2 13.39 10.76 -0.58
N VAL A 3 12.74 10.90 0.56
CA VAL A 3 11.41 10.34 0.79
C VAL A 3 10.40 11.48 0.95
N PHE A 4 9.30 11.40 0.21
CA PHE A 4 8.19 12.34 0.29
C PHE A 4 6.94 11.63 0.77
N GLU A 5 6.16 12.30 1.58
CA GLU A 5 4.77 11.96 1.84
C GLU A 5 3.90 12.74 0.86
N ILE A 6 3.02 12.06 0.16
CA ILE A 6 2.01 12.66 -0.72
C ILE A 6 0.63 12.31 -0.18
N THR A 7 -0.20 13.32 0.02
CA THR A 7 -1.58 13.11 0.45
C THR A 7 -2.43 12.68 -0.74
N ILE A 8 -3.13 11.55 -0.61
CA ILE A 8 -4.14 11.08 -1.56
C ILE A 8 -5.52 11.28 -0.94
N LYS A 9 -6.43 11.91 -1.68
CA LYS A 9 -7.84 12.11 -1.32
C LYS A 9 -8.71 11.23 -2.21
N PRO A 10 -9.25 10.10 -1.70
CA PRO A 10 -10.13 9.24 -2.46
C PRO A 10 -11.38 9.98 -2.94
N VAL A 11 -11.72 9.83 -4.23
CA VAL A 11 -12.92 10.42 -4.85
C VAL A 11 -13.95 9.34 -5.19
N SER A 12 -13.50 8.11 -5.45
CA SER A 12 -14.39 6.97 -5.73
C SER A 12 -13.89 5.70 -5.04
N GLY A 13 -14.66 4.63 -5.07
CA GLY A 13 -14.27 3.32 -4.58
C GLY A 13 -13.13 2.69 -5.39
N PHE A 14 -12.40 1.80 -4.77
CA PHE A 14 -11.22 1.12 -5.32
C PHE A 14 -11.46 -0.38 -5.47
N GLY A 15 -11.48 -0.89 -6.70
CA GLY A 15 -11.48 -2.33 -7.00
C GLY A 15 -10.11 -3.00 -6.86
N THR A 16 -9.06 -2.21 -6.69
CA THR A 16 -7.70 -2.66 -6.43
C THR A 16 -7.12 -1.86 -5.26
N PRO A 17 -6.61 -2.50 -4.21
CA PRO A 17 -5.96 -1.79 -3.11
C PRO A 17 -4.75 -0.98 -3.59
N LEU A 18 -4.58 0.22 -3.04
CA LEU A 18 -3.46 1.12 -3.33
C LEU A 18 -2.15 0.58 -2.72
N LYS A 19 -1.62 -0.50 -3.29
CA LYS A 19 -0.35 -1.12 -2.88
C LYS A 19 0.81 -0.60 -3.72
N GLY A 20 1.97 -0.43 -3.10
CA GLY A 20 3.13 0.22 -3.70
C GLY A 20 3.58 -0.42 -5.02
N ASP A 21 3.62 -1.74 -5.11
CA ASP A 21 3.98 -2.45 -6.33
C ASP A 21 3.01 -2.19 -7.50
N THR A 22 1.74 -1.99 -7.20
CA THR A 22 0.72 -1.68 -8.21
C THR A 22 0.78 -0.20 -8.60
N ILE A 23 0.97 0.71 -7.62
CA ILE A 23 1.15 2.15 -7.88
C ILE A 23 2.38 2.36 -8.78
N PHE A 24 3.50 1.70 -8.48
CA PHE A 24 4.69 1.71 -9.33
C PHE A 24 4.36 1.30 -10.78
N GLY A 25 3.60 0.22 -10.95
CA GLY A 25 3.19 -0.23 -12.29
C GLY A 25 2.36 0.81 -13.05
N HIS A 26 1.42 1.49 -12.38
CA HIS A 26 0.65 2.58 -12.98
C HIS A 26 1.53 3.78 -13.30
N PHE A 27 2.47 4.14 -12.45
CA PHE A 27 3.42 5.23 -12.71
C PHE A 27 4.31 4.93 -13.92
N CYS A 28 4.80 3.70 -14.05
CA CYS A 28 5.54 3.27 -15.25
C CYS A 28 4.71 3.44 -16.54
N TRP A 29 3.40 3.21 -16.51
CA TRP A 29 2.53 3.45 -17.65
C TRP A 29 2.40 4.94 -17.97
N GLN A 30 2.39 5.84 -16.99
CA GLN A 30 2.39 7.28 -17.28
C GLN A 30 3.66 7.71 -18.01
N ILE A 31 4.82 7.17 -17.64
CA ILE A 31 6.09 7.43 -18.34
C ILE A 31 6.06 6.85 -19.76
N ALA A 32 5.46 5.65 -19.93
CA ALA A 32 5.34 5.02 -21.25
C ALA A 32 4.42 5.80 -22.21
N TYR A 33 3.34 6.39 -21.68
CA TYR A 33 2.43 7.23 -22.47
C TYR A 33 3.04 8.58 -22.84
N ASP A 34 3.82 9.16 -21.94
CA ASP A 34 4.44 10.46 -22.12
C ASP A 34 5.93 10.40 -21.79
N LYS A 35 6.74 10.20 -22.82
CA LYS A 35 8.21 10.15 -22.69
C LYS A 35 8.82 11.47 -22.20
N THR A 36 8.07 12.57 -22.26
CA THR A 36 8.55 13.87 -21.78
C THR A 36 8.38 14.02 -20.27
N LEU A 37 7.55 13.19 -19.65
CA LEU A 37 7.27 13.25 -18.21
C LEU A 37 8.57 13.21 -17.37
N LEU A 38 9.48 12.29 -17.69
CA LEU A 38 10.78 12.19 -17.01
C LEU A 38 11.98 12.50 -17.92
N GLY A 39 11.74 12.87 -19.19
CA GLY A 39 12.79 13.18 -20.17
C GLY A 39 13.64 11.96 -20.58
N GLN A 40 13.26 10.76 -20.15
CA GLN A 40 13.95 9.48 -20.45
C GLN A 40 12.95 8.41 -20.83
N SER A 41 13.39 7.40 -21.58
CA SER A 41 12.55 6.27 -21.91
C SER A 41 12.39 5.33 -20.71
N ILE A 42 11.18 4.81 -20.55
CA ILE A 42 10.89 3.84 -19.46
C ILE A 42 11.75 2.57 -19.58
N GLU A 43 12.08 2.14 -20.79
CA GLU A 43 12.89 0.94 -21.03
C GLU A 43 14.29 1.09 -20.43
N ASN A 44 14.92 2.25 -20.58
CA ASN A 44 16.23 2.55 -20.00
C ASN A 44 16.16 2.54 -18.47
N MET A 45 15.15 3.20 -17.91
CA MET A 45 14.96 3.28 -16.47
C MET A 45 14.69 1.91 -15.84
N LEU A 46 13.92 1.05 -16.51
CA LEU A 46 13.64 -0.31 -16.02
C LEU A 46 14.86 -1.24 -16.09
N CYS A 47 15.75 -1.05 -17.06
CA CYS A 47 17.00 -1.81 -17.13
C CYS A 47 17.89 -1.61 -15.89
N GLU A 48 17.92 -0.42 -15.35
CA GLU A 48 18.72 -0.06 -14.18
C GLU A 48 17.96 -0.24 -12.85
N TYR A 49 16.65 -0.45 -12.88
CA TYR A 49 15.78 -0.46 -11.70
C TYR A 49 16.22 -1.47 -10.63
N SER A 50 16.81 -2.60 -11.02
CA SER A 50 17.29 -3.63 -10.08
C SER A 50 18.51 -3.20 -9.27
N THR A 51 19.30 -2.26 -9.76
CA THR A 51 20.51 -1.76 -9.09
C THR A 51 20.32 -0.35 -8.55
N ARG A 52 19.53 0.45 -9.25
CA ARG A 52 19.27 1.85 -8.93
C ARG A 52 17.80 2.21 -9.17
N PRO A 53 16.94 1.93 -8.20
CA PRO A 53 15.52 2.27 -8.35
C PRO A 53 15.31 3.79 -8.39
N PHE A 54 14.64 4.28 -9.44
CA PHE A 54 14.35 5.70 -9.63
C PHE A 54 13.22 6.21 -8.71
N ALA A 55 12.26 5.32 -8.39
CA ALA A 55 11.18 5.58 -7.45
C ALA A 55 10.76 4.30 -6.74
N ILE A 56 10.39 4.41 -5.46
CA ILE A 56 9.87 3.31 -4.63
C ILE A 56 8.64 3.82 -3.90
N PHE A 57 7.50 3.17 -4.12
CA PHE A 57 6.22 3.53 -3.55
C PHE A 57 5.87 2.67 -2.33
N SER A 58 5.39 3.28 -1.27
CA SER A 58 4.69 2.55 -0.21
C SER A 58 3.29 2.16 -0.67
N SER A 59 2.58 1.33 0.11
CA SER A 59 1.12 1.31 0.05
C SER A 59 0.58 2.63 0.61
N ALA A 60 -0.67 2.98 0.24
CA ALA A 60 -1.31 4.17 0.77
C ALA A 60 -1.99 3.84 2.12
N TYR A 61 -1.68 4.62 3.15
CA TYR A 61 -2.13 4.42 4.51
C TYR A 61 -3.07 5.53 4.94
N PRO A 62 -4.23 5.22 5.55
CA PRO A 62 -5.08 6.25 6.10
C PRO A 62 -4.32 7.14 7.09
N LYS A 63 -4.61 8.43 7.06
CA LYS A 63 -4.14 9.40 8.03
C LYS A 63 -5.26 10.31 8.48
N PHE A 64 -5.15 10.86 9.66
CA PHE A 64 -6.04 11.91 10.16
C PHE A 64 -5.28 12.85 11.09
N CYS A 65 -5.75 14.08 11.14
CA CYS A 65 -5.18 15.10 11.98
C CYS A 65 -6.01 15.25 13.27
N VAL A 66 -5.37 15.16 14.44
CA VAL A 66 -5.98 15.44 15.73
C VAL A 66 -5.31 16.69 16.31
N GLY A 67 -6.05 17.79 16.33
CA GLY A 67 -5.45 19.09 16.62
C GLY A 67 -4.48 19.52 15.53
N THR A 68 -3.19 19.57 15.83
CA THR A 68 -2.12 19.92 14.88
C THR A 68 -1.24 18.72 14.50
N LYS A 69 -1.58 17.52 14.97
CA LYS A 69 -0.72 16.34 14.83
C LYS A 69 -1.36 15.32 13.89
N TYR A 70 -0.59 14.89 12.89
CA TYR A 70 -0.99 13.80 12.02
C TYR A 70 -0.76 12.44 12.69
N HIS A 71 -1.70 11.53 12.48
CA HIS A 71 -1.65 10.15 12.90
C HIS A 71 -1.76 9.26 11.68
N TYR A 72 -0.78 8.39 11.46
CA TYR A 72 -0.77 7.40 10.40
C TYR A 72 -1.32 6.08 10.90
N ILE A 73 -2.12 5.44 10.07
CA ILE A 73 -2.79 4.18 10.37
C ILE A 73 -2.14 3.09 9.53
N PHE A 74 -1.15 2.45 10.13
CA PHE A 74 -0.45 1.34 9.51
C PHE A 74 -1.10 0.00 9.85
N LYS A 75 -0.81 -1.04 9.07
CA LYS A 75 -1.20 -2.40 9.43
C LYS A 75 -0.50 -2.85 10.72
N THR A 76 -1.19 -3.67 11.50
CA THR A 76 -0.55 -4.36 12.63
C THR A 76 0.63 -5.20 12.11
N PRO A 77 1.83 -5.12 12.72
CA PRO A 77 2.99 -5.86 12.26
C PRO A 77 2.78 -7.37 12.39
N ASN A 78 3.39 -8.13 11.50
CA ASN A 78 3.38 -9.59 11.53
C ASN A 78 4.35 -10.12 12.59
N LEU A 79 4.04 -9.89 13.86
CA LEU A 79 4.82 -10.35 15.01
C LEU A 79 4.02 -11.30 15.91
N PRO A 80 4.69 -12.15 16.70
CA PRO A 80 4.05 -12.84 17.79
C PRO A 80 3.34 -11.85 18.73
N LEU A 81 2.16 -12.20 19.24
CA LEU A 81 1.39 -11.31 20.10
C LEU A 81 2.14 -10.89 21.37
N GLU A 82 3.04 -11.72 21.85
CA GLU A 82 3.87 -11.47 23.04
C GLU A 82 4.90 -10.35 22.84
N ASP A 83 5.28 -10.07 21.59
CA ASP A 83 6.16 -8.94 21.24
C ASP A 83 5.40 -7.61 21.13
N MET A 84 4.09 -7.67 20.90
CA MET A 84 3.22 -6.51 20.74
C MET A 84 2.43 -6.14 21.99
N TYR A 85 2.11 -7.12 22.83
CA TYR A 85 1.22 -6.92 23.97
C TYR A 85 1.79 -7.53 25.26
N GLN A 86 1.43 -6.93 26.39
CA GLN A 86 1.61 -7.57 27.68
C GLN A 86 0.55 -8.67 27.85
N MET A 87 1.00 -9.90 27.97
CA MET A 87 0.10 -11.06 28.08
C MET A 87 -0.25 -11.33 29.55
N PRO A 88 -1.52 -11.62 29.88
CA PRO A 88 -1.89 -12.03 31.22
C PRO A 88 -1.32 -13.41 31.60
N ASP A 89 -0.99 -13.61 32.88
CA ASP A 89 -0.48 -14.87 33.36
C ASP A 89 -1.55 -15.96 33.41
N LYS A 90 -2.80 -15.59 33.76
CA LYS A 90 -3.91 -16.54 33.87
C LYS A 90 -4.38 -17.06 32.53
N LYS A 91 -4.38 -18.37 32.32
CA LYS A 91 -4.73 -19.05 31.07
C LYS A 91 -6.08 -18.61 30.45
N ARG A 92 -7.12 -18.46 31.27
CA ARG A 92 -8.45 -18.00 30.79
C ARG A 92 -8.43 -16.59 30.26
N GLU A 93 -7.77 -15.66 30.95
CA GLU A 93 -7.61 -14.29 30.56
C GLU A 93 -6.75 -14.17 29.28
N LYS A 94 -5.66 -14.97 29.21
CA LYS A 94 -4.79 -15.07 28.02
C LYS A 94 -5.60 -15.47 26.77
N ILE A 95 -6.46 -16.49 26.85
CA ILE A 95 -7.29 -16.93 25.72
C ILE A 95 -8.26 -15.84 25.27
N LYS A 96 -8.90 -15.13 26.20
CA LYS A 96 -9.81 -14.02 25.89
C LYS A 96 -9.06 -12.88 25.19
N LYS A 97 -7.91 -12.48 25.73
CA LYS A 97 -7.07 -11.39 25.18
C LYS A 97 -6.50 -11.73 23.81
N ILE A 98 -6.11 -12.98 23.54
CA ILE A 98 -5.66 -13.41 22.21
C ILE A 98 -6.72 -13.14 21.15
N LYS A 99 -8.01 -13.37 21.42
CA LYS A 99 -9.09 -13.08 20.47
C LYS A 99 -9.24 -11.57 20.22
N GLU A 100 -9.16 -10.76 21.28
CA GLU A 100 -9.20 -9.30 21.17
C GLU A 100 -8.01 -8.77 20.36
N TYR A 101 -6.79 -9.21 20.68
CA TYR A 101 -5.56 -8.76 20.01
C TYR A 101 -5.51 -9.17 18.54
N LYS A 102 -5.99 -10.36 18.18
CA LYS A 102 -6.09 -10.80 16.78
C LYS A 102 -7.12 -10.00 15.96
N ALA A 103 -8.08 -9.34 16.60
CA ALA A 103 -9.04 -8.46 15.93
C ALA A 103 -8.44 -7.09 15.59
N ASN A 104 -7.32 -6.71 16.21
CA ASN A 104 -6.63 -5.45 15.96
C ASN A 104 -5.84 -5.54 14.65
N LYS A 105 -6.30 -4.85 13.63
CA LYS A 105 -5.72 -4.84 12.28
C LYS A 105 -4.82 -3.63 12.04
N TRP A 106 -4.91 -2.63 12.91
CA TRP A 106 -4.32 -1.32 12.69
C TRP A 106 -3.42 -0.90 13.84
N MET A 107 -2.31 -0.28 13.49
CA MET A 107 -1.35 0.34 14.38
C MET A 107 -1.37 1.84 14.13
N ILE A 108 -1.50 2.65 15.20
CA ILE A 108 -1.52 4.10 15.11
C ILE A 108 -0.16 4.65 15.53
N ILE A 109 0.48 5.39 14.63
CA ILE A 109 1.73 6.10 14.87
C ILE A 109 1.49 7.59 14.65
N GLN A 110 1.87 8.42 15.61
CA GLN A 110 1.86 9.87 15.47
C GLN A 110 3.07 10.30 14.63
N ALA A 111 2.86 11.26 13.71
CA ALA A 111 3.93 11.85 12.92
C ALA A 111 5.02 12.46 13.83
N ASN A 112 6.28 12.23 13.48
CA ASN A 112 7.45 12.76 14.21
C ASN A 112 7.53 12.32 15.69
N GLU A 113 6.88 11.21 16.04
CA GLU A 113 6.97 10.64 17.38
C GLU A 113 7.64 9.26 17.33
N ARG A 114 8.79 9.15 18.00
CA ARG A 114 9.53 7.90 18.12
C ARG A 114 8.92 7.00 19.17
N PHE A 115 8.97 5.71 18.93
CA PHE A 115 8.54 4.71 19.91
C PHE A 115 9.67 3.72 20.25
N SER A 116 9.78 3.34 21.50
CA SER A 116 10.84 2.44 21.97
C SER A 116 10.50 0.96 21.84
N SER A 117 9.22 0.61 21.72
CA SER A 117 8.74 -0.78 21.65
C SER A 117 7.32 -0.82 21.10
N PHE A 118 6.97 -1.86 20.36
CA PHE A 118 5.61 -2.14 19.91
C PHE A 118 4.61 -2.24 21.07
N LYS A 119 5.02 -2.74 22.25
CA LYS A 119 4.16 -2.83 23.45
C LYS A 119 3.62 -1.49 23.93
N LYS A 120 4.24 -0.37 23.52
CA LYS A 120 3.79 0.99 23.86
C LYS A 120 2.86 1.60 22.82
N LEU A 121 2.76 0.98 21.64
CA LEU A 121 1.89 1.48 20.57
C LEU A 121 0.44 1.07 20.79
N LYS A 122 -0.45 1.85 20.19
CA LYS A 122 -1.87 1.58 20.22
C LYS A 122 -2.27 0.78 18.99
N PHE A 123 -2.77 -0.43 19.24
CA PHE A 123 -3.40 -1.29 18.23
C PHE A 123 -4.91 -1.22 18.39
N VAL A 124 -5.63 -1.14 17.27
CA VAL A 124 -7.09 -0.98 17.24
C VAL A 124 -7.72 -1.86 16.17
N ASN A 125 -8.97 -2.21 16.39
CA ASN A 125 -9.81 -2.84 15.37
C ASN A 125 -10.53 -1.79 14.50
N ASP A 126 -11.21 -2.23 13.42
CA ASP A 126 -11.90 -1.33 12.48
C ASP A 126 -12.93 -0.43 13.18
N LYS A 127 -13.68 -0.97 14.14
CA LYS A 127 -14.72 -0.21 14.86
C LYS A 127 -14.11 0.91 15.72
N GLU A 128 -13.07 0.61 16.48
CA GLU A 128 -12.38 1.61 17.29
C GLU A 128 -11.71 2.68 16.44
N LEU A 129 -11.14 2.28 15.29
CA LEU A 129 -10.55 3.21 14.34
C LEU A 129 -11.62 4.13 13.75
N LEU A 130 -12.77 3.61 13.36
CA LEU A 130 -13.90 4.39 12.85
C LEU A 130 -14.39 5.43 13.86
N GLU A 131 -14.54 5.05 15.13
CA GLU A 131 -14.95 6.00 16.18
C GLU A 131 -13.92 7.12 16.39
N LYS A 132 -12.63 6.79 16.29
CA LYS A 132 -11.56 7.81 16.36
C LYS A 132 -11.60 8.74 15.15
N ALA A 133 -11.72 8.21 13.94
CA ALA A 133 -11.83 9.00 12.73
C ALA A 133 -13.06 9.93 12.76
N LYS A 134 -14.21 9.43 13.24
CA LYS A 134 -15.42 10.28 13.42
C LYS A 134 -15.18 11.50 14.29
N SER A 135 -14.27 11.47 15.25
CA SER A 135 -14.01 12.62 16.11
C SER A 135 -13.45 13.83 15.36
N VAL A 136 -12.76 13.61 14.24
CA VAL A 136 -12.09 14.66 13.45
C VAL A 136 -12.82 15.03 12.16
N LEU A 137 -13.86 14.29 11.77
CA LEU A 137 -14.65 14.55 10.56
C LEU A 137 -15.69 15.65 10.74
N SER A 138 -16.10 16.28 9.65
CA SER A 138 -17.20 17.22 9.59
C SER A 138 -18.53 16.59 10.00
N ASN A 139 -19.53 17.43 10.30
CA ASN A 139 -20.88 16.94 10.61
C ASN A 139 -21.56 16.28 9.38
N GLU A 140 -21.23 16.75 8.18
CA GLU A 140 -21.71 16.22 6.91
C GLU A 140 -21.16 14.80 6.67
N ALA A 141 -19.85 14.60 6.82
CA ALA A 141 -19.24 13.29 6.71
C ALA A 141 -19.78 12.31 7.77
N LYS A 142 -19.99 12.76 9.00
CA LYS A 142 -20.64 11.95 10.06
C LYS A 142 -22.06 11.51 9.69
N LYS A 143 -22.85 12.39 9.06
CA LYS A 143 -24.19 12.05 8.57
C LYS A 143 -24.13 11.02 7.44
N GLN A 144 -23.21 11.14 6.51
CA GLN A 144 -23.02 10.19 5.41
C GLN A 144 -22.62 8.80 5.92
N ILE A 145 -21.68 8.72 6.86
CA ILE A 145 -21.29 7.45 7.50
C ILE A 145 -22.48 6.79 8.22
N ARG A 146 -23.31 7.57 8.92
CA ARG A 146 -24.53 7.05 9.57
C ARG A 146 -25.53 6.50 8.54
N LYS A 147 -25.70 7.19 7.42
CA LYS A 147 -26.60 6.74 6.34
C LYS A 147 -26.12 5.46 5.65
N SER A 148 -24.80 5.31 5.45
CA SER A 148 -24.23 4.11 4.84
C SER A 148 -24.35 2.87 5.74
N GLY A 149 -24.54 3.04 7.05
CA GLY A 149 -24.58 1.95 8.02
C GLY A 149 -23.27 1.21 8.18
N SER A 150 -22.16 1.73 7.62
CA SER A 150 -20.85 1.10 7.68
C SER A 150 -20.38 0.98 9.12
N LYS A 151 -19.88 -0.20 9.48
CA LYS A 151 -19.26 -0.51 10.77
C LYS A 151 -17.75 -0.61 10.68
N ASP A 152 -17.22 -0.65 9.46
CA ASP A 152 -15.79 -0.79 9.17
C ASP A 152 -15.20 0.56 8.75
N PHE A 153 -13.93 0.74 9.03
CA PHE A 153 -13.19 1.95 8.66
C PHE A 153 -13.06 2.08 7.13
N ILE A 154 -12.89 0.96 6.43
CA ILE A 154 -12.95 0.87 4.97
C ILE A 154 -14.15 -0.01 4.64
N ALA A 155 -15.17 0.58 4.04
CA ALA A 155 -16.36 -0.15 3.66
C ALA A 155 -16.10 -1.02 2.43
N SER A 156 -16.56 -2.27 2.46
CA SER A 156 -16.55 -3.14 1.28
C SER A 156 -17.97 -3.26 0.73
N PHE A 157 -18.12 -3.14 -0.57
CA PHE A 157 -19.38 -3.41 -1.27
C PHE A 157 -19.10 -4.15 -2.58
N PHE A 158 -20.12 -4.78 -3.13
CA PHE A 158 -20.00 -5.57 -4.35
C PHE A 158 -20.73 -4.88 -5.50
N LEU A 159 -20.01 -4.67 -6.61
CA LEU A 159 -20.59 -4.26 -7.88
C LEU A 159 -20.85 -5.47 -8.74
N SER A 160 -22.08 -5.57 -9.24
CA SER A 160 -22.45 -6.62 -10.19
C SER A 160 -22.09 -6.18 -11.61
N HIS A 161 -21.38 -7.05 -12.31
CA HIS A 161 -21.01 -6.88 -13.71
C HIS A 161 -21.68 -7.95 -14.57
N ASN A 162 -22.15 -7.53 -15.74
CA ASN A 162 -22.76 -8.42 -16.73
C ASN A 162 -22.00 -8.35 -18.04
N THR A 163 -21.70 -9.50 -18.62
CA THR A 163 -21.22 -9.61 -19.99
C THR A 163 -22.41 -10.06 -20.86
N ILE A 164 -22.71 -9.29 -21.88
CA ILE A 164 -23.83 -9.59 -22.79
C ILE A 164 -23.28 -10.31 -24.03
N ASN A 165 -23.83 -11.49 -24.31
CA ASN A 165 -23.56 -12.18 -25.56
C ASN A 165 -24.22 -11.38 -26.70
N ARG A 166 -23.44 -10.84 -27.59
CA ARG A 166 -23.91 -9.99 -28.70
C ARG A 166 -24.77 -10.75 -29.73
N LEU A 167 -24.63 -12.06 -29.80
CA LEU A 167 -25.42 -12.89 -30.73
C LEU A 167 -26.83 -13.13 -30.18
N THR A 168 -26.98 -13.32 -28.87
CA THR A 168 -28.27 -13.63 -28.23
C THR A 168 -28.92 -12.42 -27.54
N GLY A 169 -28.20 -11.35 -27.32
CA GLY A 169 -28.63 -10.17 -26.57
C GLY A 169 -28.86 -10.41 -25.07
N THR A 170 -28.41 -11.56 -24.55
CA THR A 170 -28.67 -11.98 -23.17
C THR A 170 -27.37 -12.24 -22.40
N THR A 171 -27.45 -12.19 -21.06
CA THR A 171 -26.51 -12.84 -20.17
C THR A 171 -26.80 -14.32 -20.06
N GLY A 172 -25.82 -15.16 -19.77
CA GLY A 172 -26.03 -16.61 -19.74
C GLY A 172 -24.99 -17.34 -18.93
N GLY A 173 -24.75 -18.60 -19.23
CA GLY A 173 -23.72 -19.42 -18.61
C GLY A 173 -22.34 -19.25 -19.24
N GLY A 174 -21.31 -19.83 -18.63
CA GLY A 174 -19.92 -19.74 -19.09
C GLY A 174 -19.38 -18.31 -18.99
N ASP A 175 -18.76 -17.83 -20.06
CA ASP A 175 -18.11 -16.49 -20.12
C ASP A 175 -19.10 -15.32 -20.00
N PHE A 176 -20.40 -15.56 -20.08
CA PHE A 176 -21.46 -14.55 -19.97
C PHE A 176 -22.17 -14.60 -18.62
N THR A 177 -21.69 -15.37 -17.67
CA THR A 177 -22.25 -15.42 -16.31
C THR A 177 -22.00 -14.09 -15.60
N PRO A 178 -23.03 -13.49 -14.98
CA PRO A 178 -22.87 -12.33 -14.13
C PRO A 178 -21.87 -12.60 -13.02
N PHE A 179 -21.01 -11.62 -12.71
CA PHE A 179 -20.02 -11.73 -11.65
C PHE A 179 -20.00 -10.47 -10.77
N GLN A 180 -19.50 -10.62 -9.57
CA GLN A 180 -19.38 -9.51 -8.63
C GLN A 180 -17.90 -9.13 -8.43
N VAL A 181 -17.67 -7.84 -8.27
CA VAL A 181 -16.37 -7.27 -7.96
C VAL A 181 -16.47 -6.53 -6.63
N GLU A 182 -15.64 -6.92 -5.67
CA GLU A 182 -15.50 -6.19 -4.42
C GLU A 182 -14.83 -4.85 -4.69
N GLN A 183 -15.44 -3.79 -4.18
CA GLN A 183 -14.92 -2.43 -4.15
C GLN A 183 -14.70 -2.03 -2.70
N LYS A 184 -13.68 -1.22 -2.45
CA LYS A 184 -13.39 -0.64 -1.14
C LYS A 184 -13.63 0.85 -1.19
N ASP A 185 -14.49 1.33 -0.33
CA ASP A 185 -14.80 2.75 -0.18
C ASP A 185 -14.19 3.29 1.10
N TYR A 186 -13.50 4.39 0.97
CA TYR A 186 -13.10 5.21 2.08
C TYR A 186 -14.25 6.17 2.39
N PHE A 187 -14.49 6.47 3.68
CA PHE A 187 -15.53 7.44 3.99
C PHE A 187 -15.11 8.86 3.59
N PRO A 188 -16.07 9.77 3.45
CA PRO A 188 -15.84 11.15 3.05
C PRO A 188 -14.78 11.83 3.91
N GLU A 189 -14.01 12.72 3.30
CA GLU A 189 -12.90 13.44 3.93
C GLU A 189 -11.73 12.54 4.40
N SER A 190 -11.69 11.27 3.96
CA SER A 190 -10.54 10.40 4.23
C SER A 190 -9.31 10.89 3.48
N GLU A 191 -8.20 10.99 4.18
CA GLU A 191 -6.88 11.22 3.60
C GLU A 191 -6.02 9.98 3.75
N LEU A 192 -5.20 9.71 2.73
CA LEU A 192 -4.21 8.63 2.77
C LEU A 192 -2.82 9.24 2.58
N ALA A 193 -1.86 8.75 3.35
CA ALA A 193 -0.45 9.05 3.16
C ALA A 193 0.17 8.01 2.22
N LEU A 194 0.76 8.46 1.14
CA LEU A 194 1.60 7.69 0.24
C LEU A 194 3.03 8.15 0.42
N PHE A 195 3.91 7.28 0.91
CA PHE A 195 5.33 7.57 1.01
C PHE A 195 6.03 7.12 -0.26
N VAL A 196 6.83 8.00 -0.86
CA VAL A 196 7.56 7.70 -2.08
C VAL A 196 9.01 8.11 -1.94
N GLY A 197 9.92 7.16 -2.08
CA GLY A 197 11.34 7.44 -2.22
C GLY A 197 11.68 7.70 -3.68
N ILE A 198 12.38 8.80 -3.98
CA ILE A 198 12.84 9.14 -5.33
C ILE A 198 14.35 9.35 -5.38
N ASP A 199 14.95 9.01 -6.51
CA ASP A 199 16.31 9.43 -6.85
C ASP A 199 16.22 10.71 -7.68
N ASP A 200 16.64 11.84 -7.10
CA ASP A 200 16.55 13.18 -7.72
C ASP A 200 17.28 13.29 -9.07
N ASN A 201 18.17 12.34 -9.39
CA ASN A 201 18.81 12.30 -10.70
C ASN A 201 17.89 11.83 -11.83
N TYR A 202 16.76 11.19 -11.47
CA TYR A 202 15.81 10.62 -12.43
C TYR A 202 14.42 11.24 -12.34
N VAL A 203 13.95 11.57 -11.14
CA VAL A 203 12.56 11.99 -10.90
C VAL A 203 12.53 13.16 -9.93
N THR A 204 11.90 14.27 -10.31
CA THR A 204 11.58 15.38 -9.39
C THR A 204 10.22 15.16 -8.73
N ILE A 205 9.96 15.88 -7.63
CA ILE A 205 8.66 15.78 -6.94
C ILE A 205 7.52 16.27 -7.83
N GLU A 206 7.74 17.30 -8.66
CA GLU A 206 6.73 17.82 -9.59
C GLU A 206 6.37 16.79 -10.67
N GLN A 207 7.37 16.09 -11.21
CA GLN A 207 7.17 15.02 -12.19
C GLN A 207 6.44 13.83 -11.58
N LEU A 208 6.79 13.46 -10.35
CA LEU A 208 6.10 12.42 -9.58
C LEU A 208 4.64 12.78 -9.36
N ARG A 209 4.36 14.01 -8.89
CA ARG A 209 3.00 14.51 -8.70
C ARG A 209 2.19 14.47 -9.97
N LEU A 210 2.73 15.01 -11.07
CA LEU A 210 2.05 15.01 -12.37
C LEU A 210 1.67 13.60 -12.83
N GLY A 211 2.57 12.63 -12.65
CA GLY A 211 2.27 11.22 -12.97
C GLY A 211 1.17 10.63 -12.06
N LEU A 212 1.16 10.95 -10.77
CA LEU A 212 0.13 10.49 -9.84
C LEU A 212 -1.22 11.20 -10.07
N GLU A 213 -1.24 12.48 -10.40
CA GLU A 213 -2.45 13.24 -10.76
C GLU A 213 -3.14 12.59 -11.96
N ARG A 214 -2.38 12.29 -13.01
CA ARG A 214 -2.92 11.56 -14.19
C ARG A 214 -3.51 10.21 -13.83
N ILE A 215 -2.87 9.45 -12.90
CA ILE A 215 -3.42 8.19 -12.41
C ILE A 215 -4.74 8.43 -11.69
N GLY A 216 -4.81 9.44 -10.83
CA GLY A 216 -6.03 9.79 -10.08
C GLY A 216 -7.19 10.21 -10.99
N GLU A 217 -6.91 10.98 -12.03
CA GLU A 217 -7.90 11.43 -13.03
C GLU A 217 -8.41 10.28 -13.90
N MET A 218 -7.52 9.39 -14.34
CA MET A 218 -7.89 8.23 -15.18
C MET A 218 -8.56 7.10 -14.38
N GLY A 219 -8.23 7.00 -13.09
CA GLY A 219 -8.61 5.91 -12.20
C GLY A 219 -7.53 4.84 -12.05
N PHE A 220 -7.42 4.31 -10.83
CA PHE A 220 -6.43 3.32 -10.42
C PHE A 220 -7.00 1.92 -10.40
N GLY A 221 -6.33 0.97 -11.06
CA GLY A 221 -6.59 -0.45 -10.94
C GLY A 221 -7.85 -0.94 -11.64
N LYS A 222 -8.54 -1.90 -11.02
CA LYS A 222 -9.72 -2.54 -11.59
C LYS A 222 -10.89 -1.56 -11.65
N ASP A 223 -11.67 -1.61 -12.73
CA ASP A 223 -12.85 -0.79 -12.98
C ASP A 223 -12.57 0.72 -13.16
N ALA A 224 -11.30 1.10 -13.41
CA ALA A 224 -10.93 2.48 -13.72
C ALA A 224 -11.74 3.06 -14.90
N SER A 225 -11.97 2.27 -15.96
CA SER A 225 -12.76 2.67 -17.14
C SER A 225 -14.24 2.95 -16.84
N THR A 226 -14.75 2.52 -15.69
CA THR A 226 -16.12 2.78 -15.23
C THR A 226 -16.19 3.83 -14.13
N GLY A 227 -15.09 4.57 -13.91
CA GLY A 227 -15.02 5.71 -12.98
C GLY A 227 -14.58 5.37 -11.57
N HIS A 228 -14.09 4.14 -11.32
CA HIS A 228 -13.54 3.74 -10.03
C HIS A 228 -12.04 4.01 -9.93
N GLY A 229 -11.52 4.01 -8.69
CA GLY A 229 -10.10 4.23 -8.41
C GLY A 229 -9.64 5.68 -8.58
N ARG A 230 -10.56 6.65 -8.59
CA ARG A 230 -10.26 8.06 -8.72
C ARG A 230 -9.84 8.68 -7.41
N PHE A 231 -8.84 9.55 -7.47
CA PHE A 231 -8.35 10.31 -6.33
C PHE A 231 -7.75 11.64 -6.76
N GLU A 232 -7.70 12.57 -5.84
CA GLU A 232 -6.98 13.84 -5.97
C GLU A 232 -5.74 13.83 -5.10
N LEU A 233 -4.73 14.62 -5.46
CA LEU A 233 -3.57 14.85 -4.60
C LEU A 233 -3.81 16.06 -3.70
N GLY A 234 -3.41 15.92 -2.44
CA GLY A 234 -3.29 17.02 -1.50
C GLY A 234 -1.86 17.54 -1.42
N GLU A 235 -1.47 17.94 -0.22
CA GLU A 235 -0.11 18.42 0.08
C GLU A 235 0.92 17.30 -0.02
N ASP A 236 2.16 17.70 -0.26
CA ASP A 236 3.34 16.87 -0.16
C ASP A 236 4.39 17.51 0.77
N ALA A 237 5.20 16.66 1.38
CA ALA A 237 6.29 17.09 2.23
C ALA A 237 7.44 16.08 2.19
N GLU A 238 8.68 16.57 2.22
CA GLU A 238 9.83 15.69 2.45
C GLU A 238 9.78 15.18 3.91
N VAL A 239 9.97 13.88 4.09
CA VAL A 239 9.86 13.22 5.40
C VAL A 239 11.02 12.27 5.65
N ASP A 240 11.41 12.14 6.90
CA ASP A 240 12.34 11.13 7.34
C ASP A 240 11.60 10.04 8.13
N LEU A 241 11.42 8.87 7.52
CA LEU A 241 10.74 7.74 8.15
C LEU A 241 11.45 7.24 9.42
N SER A 242 12.73 7.56 9.61
CA SER A 242 13.45 7.20 10.84
C SER A 242 12.91 7.95 12.06
N THR A 243 12.31 9.13 11.86
CA THR A 243 11.70 9.92 12.94
C THR A 243 10.43 9.30 13.52
N MET A 244 9.81 8.37 12.79
CA MET A 244 8.66 7.57 13.23
C MET A 244 9.07 6.22 13.82
N GLY A 245 10.37 5.95 13.92
CA GLY A 245 10.92 4.67 14.33
C GLY A 245 11.59 4.70 15.71
N CYS A 246 12.54 3.79 15.89
CA CYS A 246 13.31 3.63 17.12
C CYS A 246 14.76 4.12 16.95
N ASP A 247 15.35 4.72 18.01
CA ASP A 247 16.74 5.20 18.00
C ASP A 247 17.79 4.07 17.85
N THR A 248 17.49 2.88 18.33
CA THR A 248 18.37 1.70 18.26
C THR A 248 17.65 0.56 17.55
N PRO A 249 17.41 0.68 16.23
CA PRO A 249 16.65 -0.32 15.49
C PRO A 249 17.45 -1.61 15.31
N ASN A 250 16.74 -2.73 15.26
CA ASN A 250 17.29 -4.02 14.88
C ASN A 250 16.43 -4.76 13.84
N ALA A 251 15.35 -4.12 13.37
CA ALA A 251 14.45 -4.66 12.36
C ALA A 251 13.81 -3.53 11.53
N CYS A 252 13.29 -3.90 10.36
CA CYS A 252 12.59 -3.03 9.44
C CYS A 252 11.10 -3.40 9.42
N TYR A 253 10.21 -2.41 9.64
CA TYR A 253 8.78 -2.54 9.39
C TYR A 253 8.47 -2.07 7.98
N THR A 254 7.99 -2.95 7.09
CA THR A 254 7.80 -2.66 5.67
C THR A 254 6.52 -1.86 5.39
N LEU A 255 6.62 -0.89 4.47
CA LEU A 255 5.50 -0.02 4.05
C LEU A 255 4.88 -0.42 2.70
N ALA A 256 5.37 -1.47 2.07
CA ALA A 256 4.84 -2.01 0.82
C ALA A 256 5.04 -3.52 0.77
N PRO A 257 4.28 -4.25 -0.08
CA PRO A 257 4.65 -5.62 -0.45
C PRO A 257 6.08 -5.65 -0.97
N SER A 258 6.90 -6.58 -0.47
CA SER A 258 8.32 -6.63 -0.80
C SER A 258 8.81 -8.04 -1.05
N VAL A 259 9.89 -8.15 -1.84
CA VAL A 259 10.66 -9.37 -2.01
C VAL A 259 11.99 -9.18 -1.28
N PRO A 260 12.16 -9.74 -0.07
CA PRO A 260 13.38 -9.59 0.70
C PRO A 260 14.60 -10.09 -0.07
N GLU A 261 15.72 -9.37 0.03
CA GLU A 261 16.98 -9.79 -0.55
C GLU A 261 17.41 -11.14 0.04
N LYS A 262 17.86 -12.05 -0.84
CA LYS A 262 18.35 -13.37 -0.42
C LYS A 262 19.49 -13.21 0.59
N ASP A 263 19.42 -13.98 1.66
CA ASP A 263 20.46 -14.03 2.72
C ASP A 263 20.74 -12.71 3.46
N ALA A 264 19.95 -11.65 3.25
CA ALA A 264 20.14 -10.37 3.93
C ALA A 264 19.56 -10.32 5.35
N PHE A 265 18.62 -11.20 5.67
CA PHE A 265 17.88 -11.19 6.93
C PHE A 265 18.11 -12.45 7.76
N VAL A 266 18.20 -12.30 9.10
CA VAL A 266 18.33 -13.41 10.07
C VAL A 266 16.95 -14.00 10.37
N LYS A 267 15.94 -13.11 10.53
CA LYS A 267 14.55 -13.48 10.80
C LYS A 267 13.63 -12.61 9.93
N ALA A 268 12.52 -13.21 9.50
CA ALA A 268 11.48 -12.55 8.75
C ALA A 268 10.12 -13.01 9.26
N PHE A 269 9.29 -12.07 9.66
CA PHE A 269 7.90 -12.29 10.08
C PHE A 269 7.00 -11.58 9.10
N PHE A 270 6.26 -12.31 8.29
CA PHE A 270 5.39 -11.75 7.26
C PHE A 270 4.22 -12.67 6.92
N SER A 271 3.17 -12.08 6.38
CA SER A 271 2.13 -12.82 5.69
C SER A 271 2.52 -12.95 4.22
N PRO A 272 2.54 -14.17 3.65
CA PRO A 272 2.80 -14.34 2.23
C PRO A 272 1.65 -13.74 1.41
N PHE A 273 2.00 -13.01 0.37
CA PHE A 273 1.08 -12.39 -0.55
C PHE A 273 1.46 -12.74 -1.99
N THR A 274 0.52 -13.30 -2.74
CA THR A 274 0.77 -13.64 -4.15
C THR A 274 0.19 -12.57 -5.05
N ARG A 275 1.06 -11.92 -5.83
CA ARG A 275 0.66 -10.96 -6.85
C ARG A 275 0.41 -11.67 -8.17
N TYR A 276 -0.83 -11.66 -8.63
CA TYR A 276 -1.24 -12.04 -9.99
C TYR A 276 -1.36 -10.75 -10.81
N GLY A 277 -0.29 -10.38 -11.51
CA GLY A 277 -0.27 -9.17 -12.32
C GLY A 277 -0.89 -9.40 -13.70
N LYS A 278 -1.56 -8.38 -14.24
CA LYS A 278 -1.99 -8.29 -15.62
C LYS A 278 -1.39 -7.03 -16.23
N HIS A 279 -1.01 -7.10 -17.50
CA HIS A 279 -0.63 -5.90 -18.24
C HIS A 279 -1.80 -4.95 -18.40
N GLY A 280 -1.52 -3.67 -18.44
CA GLY A 280 -2.49 -2.64 -18.80
C GLY A 280 -2.53 -2.38 -20.31
N ASP A 281 -3.44 -1.51 -20.72
CA ASP A 281 -3.59 -0.92 -22.06
C ASP A 281 -3.48 -1.93 -23.21
N ALA A 282 -2.70 -1.62 -24.25
CA ALA A 282 -2.51 -2.47 -25.44
C ALA A 282 -2.06 -3.88 -25.09
N LEU A 283 -1.16 -4.02 -24.12
CA LEU A 283 -0.66 -5.33 -23.69
C LEU A 283 -1.71 -6.17 -22.95
N ALA A 284 -2.78 -5.56 -22.43
CA ALA A 284 -3.91 -6.29 -21.85
C ALA A 284 -4.68 -7.14 -22.88
N LYS A 285 -4.57 -6.79 -24.17
CA LYS A 285 -5.18 -7.50 -25.31
C LYS A 285 -4.21 -8.45 -26.02
N SER A 286 -2.98 -8.59 -25.53
CA SER A 286 -1.99 -9.50 -26.07
C SER A 286 -2.38 -10.98 -25.85
N ARG A 287 -1.72 -11.90 -26.55
CA ARG A 287 -1.94 -13.34 -26.40
C ARG A 287 -1.67 -13.83 -24.96
N ASN A 288 -0.72 -13.21 -24.24
CA ASN A 288 -0.35 -13.56 -22.86
C ASN A 288 -0.38 -12.30 -21.99
N PRO A 289 -1.57 -11.80 -21.60
CA PRO A 289 -1.70 -10.56 -20.84
C PRO A 289 -1.34 -10.68 -19.36
N PHE A 290 -1.25 -11.91 -18.85
CA PHE A 290 -0.95 -12.17 -17.44
C PHE A 290 0.55 -12.31 -17.22
N LYS A 291 1.01 -11.69 -16.13
CA LYS A 291 2.38 -11.84 -15.63
C LYS A 291 2.53 -13.12 -14.82
N ASN A 292 3.73 -13.63 -14.72
CA ASN A 292 4.03 -14.73 -13.78
C ASN A 292 3.68 -14.30 -12.35
N PRO A 293 3.09 -15.19 -11.53
CA PRO A 293 2.79 -14.87 -10.14
C PRO A 293 4.08 -14.66 -9.34
N VAL A 294 4.06 -13.69 -8.43
CA VAL A 294 5.16 -13.37 -7.52
C VAL A 294 4.69 -13.52 -6.09
N ILE A 295 5.43 -14.29 -5.30
CA ILE A 295 5.22 -14.37 -3.85
C ILE A 295 6.03 -13.25 -3.20
N MET A 296 5.36 -12.44 -2.39
CA MET A 296 5.91 -11.28 -1.70
C MET A 296 5.58 -11.35 -0.20
N ALA A 297 6.38 -10.71 0.62
CA ALA A 297 6.00 -10.37 1.98
C ALA A 297 5.05 -9.18 1.91
N ASP A 298 3.83 -9.30 2.45
CA ASP A 298 2.85 -8.20 2.47
C ASP A 298 3.34 -7.05 3.35
N GLU A 299 2.74 -5.85 3.19
CA GLU A 299 3.05 -4.70 4.04
C GLU A 299 2.82 -5.02 5.52
N GLY A 300 3.65 -4.44 6.40
CA GLY A 300 3.66 -4.78 7.82
C GLY A 300 4.56 -5.97 8.17
N ALA A 301 5.37 -6.43 7.21
CA ALA A 301 6.40 -7.41 7.49
C ALA A 301 7.48 -6.83 8.40
N ILE A 302 8.01 -7.68 9.30
CA ILE A 302 9.14 -7.35 10.15
C ILE A 302 10.34 -8.17 9.70
N LEU A 303 11.36 -7.48 9.21
CA LEU A 303 12.56 -8.09 8.66
C LEU A 303 13.77 -7.69 9.54
N LYS A 304 14.40 -8.67 10.19
CA LYS A 304 15.58 -8.47 11.05
C LYS A 304 16.85 -8.69 10.22
N PRO A 305 17.62 -7.63 9.90
CA PRO A 305 18.78 -7.75 9.03
C PRO A 305 19.94 -8.50 9.71
N LYS A 306 20.78 -9.14 8.90
CA LYS A 306 22.06 -9.73 9.34
C LYS A 306 23.09 -8.66 9.66
N LYS A 307 23.08 -7.54 8.92
CA LYS A 307 24.04 -6.43 9.05
C LYS A 307 23.31 -5.13 9.29
N MET A 308 23.86 -4.30 10.15
CA MET A 308 23.25 -3.02 10.54
C MET A 308 23.41 -1.92 9.48
N ASP A 309 24.24 -2.13 8.47
CA ASP A 309 24.44 -1.20 7.35
C ASP A 309 23.18 -1.00 6.49
N ILE A 310 22.22 -1.92 6.57
CA ILE A 310 20.92 -1.81 5.90
C ILE A 310 20.18 -0.53 6.31
N PHE A 311 20.35 -0.07 7.56
CA PHE A 311 19.72 1.15 8.06
C PHE A 311 20.30 2.45 7.48
N ARG A 312 21.35 2.36 6.66
CA ARG A 312 21.88 3.50 5.88
C ARG A 312 21.11 3.71 4.57
N LYS A 313 20.30 2.74 4.15
CA LYS A 313 19.48 2.82 2.95
C LYS A 313 18.04 3.19 3.33
N ALA A 314 17.35 3.97 2.50
CA ALA A 314 15.95 4.33 2.72
C ALA A 314 14.97 3.18 2.42
N TYR A 315 15.44 2.08 1.83
CA TYR A 315 14.61 0.97 1.36
C TYR A 315 15.31 -0.38 1.51
N ILE A 316 14.50 -1.43 1.46
CA ILE A 316 14.92 -2.83 1.47
C ILE A 316 14.23 -3.60 0.34
N GLY A 317 14.67 -4.82 0.10
CA GLY A 317 14.09 -5.71 -0.92
C GLY A 317 14.79 -5.61 -2.26
N THR A 318 14.19 -6.20 -3.28
CA THR A 318 14.76 -6.31 -4.63
C THR A 318 13.70 -6.17 -5.70
N ALA A 319 14.07 -5.65 -6.87
CA ALA A 319 13.20 -5.67 -8.04
C ALA A 319 12.93 -7.10 -8.50
N VAL A 320 11.77 -7.32 -9.11
CA VAL A 320 11.39 -8.61 -9.70
C VAL A 320 11.35 -8.49 -11.20
N SER A 321 12.19 -9.25 -11.87
CA SER A 321 12.29 -9.35 -13.33
C SER A 321 11.74 -10.69 -13.85
N ASN A 322 11.79 -10.89 -15.17
CA ASN A 322 11.32 -12.11 -15.82
C ASN A 322 9.84 -12.44 -15.57
N LEU A 323 9.03 -11.42 -15.46
CA LEU A 323 7.61 -11.52 -15.09
C LEU A 323 6.69 -11.77 -16.29
N SER A 324 7.10 -11.38 -17.48
CA SER A 324 6.23 -11.36 -18.65
C SER A 324 6.82 -12.10 -19.84
N LYS A 325 5.99 -12.90 -20.49
CA LYS A 325 6.32 -13.53 -21.78
C LYS A 325 6.10 -12.56 -22.96
N THR A 326 5.21 -11.58 -22.78
CA THR A 326 4.86 -10.60 -23.81
C THR A 326 5.85 -9.44 -23.84
N GLU A 327 6.29 -8.97 -22.66
CA GLU A 327 7.26 -7.89 -22.50
C GLU A 327 8.35 -8.31 -21.51
N PRO A 328 9.45 -8.92 -21.98
CA PRO A 328 10.51 -9.47 -21.11
C PRO A 328 11.19 -8.42 -20.22
N LYS A 329 11.19 -7.13 -20.63
CA LYS A 329 11.76 -6.03 -19.85
C LYS A 329 10.87 -5.58 -18.70
N THR A 330 9.70 -6.21 -18.52
CA THR A 330 8.79 -5.88 -17.44
C THR A 330 9.45 -6.15 -16.08
N VAL A 331 9.44 -5.14 -15.23
CA VAL A 331 9.91 -5.20 -13.85
C VAL A 331 8.74 -4.88 -12.92
N SER A 332 8.71 -5.48 -11.74
CA SER A 332 7.81 -5.11 -10.65
C SER A 332 8.63 -4.63 -9.47
N GLN A 333 8.09 -3.66 -8.75
CA GLN A 333 8.67 -3.23 -7.48
C GLN A 333 8.53 -4.37 -6.46
N GLY A 334 9.65 -4.90 -5.99
CA GLY A 334 9.74 -5.74 -4.79
C GLY A 334 10.51 -5.03 -3.68
N TYR A 335 10.79 -3.74 -3.86
CA TYR A 335 11.34 -2.85 -2.84
C TYR A 335 10.24 -2.34 -1.92
N SER A 336 10.63 -2.05 -0.68
CA SER A 336 9.79 -1.33 0.28
C SER A 336 10.59 -0.26 1.02
N LEU A 337 10.01 0.92 1.16
CA LEU A 337 10.39 1.84 2.23
C LEU A 337 10.05 1.16 3.56
N TYR A 338 10.70 1.55 4.64
CA TYR A 338 10.49 0.94 5.95
C TYR A 338 10.62 1.95 7.08
N ILE A 339 9.99 1.64 8.21
CA ILE A 339 10.22 2.31 9.48
C ILE A 339 11.22 1.47 10.29
N PRO A 340 12.35 2.03 10.77
CA PRO A 340 13.30 1.30 11.59
C PRO A 340 12.72 1.05 12.99
N VAL A 341 12.66 -0.21 13.40
CA VAL A 341 11.99 -0.63 14.64
C VAL A 341 12.89 -1.52 15.49
N LYS A 342 12.51 -1.70 16.76
CA LYS A 342 13.17 -2.63 17.67
C LYS A 342 12.22 -3.76 18.03
N VAL A 343 12.67 -5.01 17.87
CA VAL A 343 11.96 -6.23 18.26
C VAL A 343 12.80 -7.03 19.28
N GLU A 344 12.13 -7.70 20.19
CA GLU A 344 12.78 -8.49 21.26
C GLU A 344 13.15 -9.91 20.76
N THR A 345 12.44 -10.43 19.75
CA THR A 345 12.63 -11.77 19.15
C THR A 345 13.79 -11.88 18.17
#